data_ee82f1b8b005c153fe89b37329dd6e14
#
_entry.id   ee82f1b8b005c153fe89b37329dd6e14
#
_cell.length_a   1.000
_cell.length_b   1.000
_cell.length_c   1.000
_cell.angle_alpha   90.00
_cell.angle_beta   90.00
_cell.angle_gamma   90.00
#
_symmetry.space_group_name_H-M   'P 1'
#
loop_
_entity.id
_entity.type
_entity.pdbx_description
1 polymer ?
#
loop_
_entity_poly.entity_id
_entity_poly.type
_entity_poly.pdbx_seq_one_letter_code
_entity_poly.pdbx_strand_id
1 'polypeptide(L)'
;MRVFIDTNLWAYRLDQRDPDKRERIRKWLAEVTAEHEVVISTQVLIELRSVASRKLQPPLDAAQISGLLEALSGFEVVSTDSNLVLDAHQLAIQEQLSWFDALIAEAAIRSRCVVLFSEDMTHGRSIADVQIVNPLQS
;
A
#
# COMPACT_ATOMS: atom_id res chain seq x y z
N MET A 1 -10.66 10.89 -6.85
CA MET A 1 -11.15 9.69 -6.13
C MET A 1 -10.22 9.38 -4.98
N ARG A 2 -10.72 8.69 -4.00
CA ARG A 2 -9.89 8.20 -2.88
C ARG A 2 -9.35 6.84 -3.26
N VAL A 3 -8.03 6.69 -3.20
CA VAL A 3 -7.35 5.45 -3.59
C VAL A 3 -6.37 5.03 -2.50
N PHE A 4 -6.25 3.73 -2.27
CA PHE A 4 -5.30 3.15 -1.31
C PHE A 4 -4.14 2.54 -2.09
N ILE A 5 -2.92 2.76 -1.61
CA ILE A 5 -1.71 2.21 -2.26
C ILE A 5 -0.99 1.31 -1.27
N ASP A 6 -0.87 0.03 -1.62
CA ASP A 6 -0.24 -1.00 -0.80
C ASP A 6 1.29 -0.83 -0.76
N THR A 7 1.91 -1.46 0.21
CA THR A 7 3.31 -1.29 0.61
C THR A 7 4.31 -1.50 -0.53
N ASN A 8 4.17 -2.57 -1.30
CA ASN A 8 5.18 -2.94 -2.30
C ASN A 8 5.32 -1.90 -3.40
N LEU A 9 4.22 -1.22 -3.75
CA LEU A 9 4.26 -0.20 -4.79
C LEU A 9 5.13 1.00 -4.35
N TRP A 10 5.12 1.34 -3.08
CA TRP A 10 6.00 2.36 -2.54
C TRP A 10 7.46 1.91 -2.53
N ALA A 11 7.69 0.63 -2.20
CA ALA A 11 9.04 0.06 -2.11
C ALA A 11 9.73 0.01 -3.47
N TYR A 12 9.02 -0.33 -4.54
CA TYR A 12 9.62 -0.52 -5.87
C TYR A 12 10.28 0.74 -6.43
N ARG A 13 9.78 1.92 -6.10
CA ARG A 13 10.39 3.17 -6.56
C ARG A 13 11.79 3.41 -5.98
N LEU A 14 12.12 2.67 -4.91
CA LEU A 14 13.40 2.79 -4.18
C LEU A 14 14.35 1.64 -4.50
N ASP A 15 13.86 0.57 -5.12
CA ASP A 15 14.61 -0.65 -5.36
C ASP A 15 15.40 -0.54 -6.66
N GLN A 16 16.73 -0.65 -6.58
CA GLN A 16 17.61 -0.50 -7.73
C GLN A 16 17.85 -1.81 -8.49
N ARG A 17 17.30 -2.94 -8.03
CA ARG A 17 17.49 -4.24 -8.68
C ARG A 17 16.81 -4.35 -10.03
N ASP A 18 15.71 -3.62 -10.23
CA ASP A 18 14.96 -3.62 -11.48
C ASP A 18 14.68 -2.16 -11.89
N PRO A 19 15.62 -1.55 -12.65
CA PRO A 19 15.48 -0.14 -13.03
C PRO A 19 14.24 0.19 -13.86
N ASP A 20 13.81 -0.73 -14.73
CA ASP A 20 12.62 -0.52 -15.58
C ASP A 20 11.35 -0.50 -14.74
N LYS A 21 11.21 -1.45 -13.82
CA LYS A 21 10.08 -1.50 -12.89
C LYS A 21 10.06 -0.28 -11.98
N ARG A 22 11.23 0.09 -11.47
CA ARG A 22 11.39 1.29 -10.61
C ARG A 22 10.90 2.55 -11.32
N GLU A 23 11.33 2.76 -12.56
CA GLU A 23 10.96 3.95 -13.32
C GLU A 23 9.47 3.94 -13.68
N ARG A 24 8.94 2.79 -14.05
CA ARG A 24 7.51 2.64 -14.34
C ARG A 24 6.66 2.97 -13.11
N ILE A 25 7.05 2.49 -11.94
CA ILE A 25 6.34 2.77 -10.68
C ILE A 25 6.49 4.24 -10.27
N ARG A 26 7.66 4.82 -10.42
CA ARG A 26 7.87 6.23 -10.10
C ARG A 26 6.94 7.13 -10.90
N LYS A 27 6.87 6.87 -12.20
CA LYS A 27 6.00 7.63 -13.10
C LYS A 27 4.53 7.45 -12.72
N TRP A 28 4.12 6.21 -12.48
CA TRP A 28 2.76 5.90 -12.08
C TRP A 28 2.38 6.57 -10.76
N LEU A 29 3.26 6.51 -9.76
CA LEU A 29 3.01 7.16 -8.45
C LEU A 29 2.87 8.67 -8.60
N ALA A 30 3.69 9.30 -9.42
CA ALA A 30 3.60 10.74 -9.67
C ALA A 30 2.22 11.10 -10.26
N GLU A 31 1.73 10.32 -11.21
CA GLU A 31 0.43 10.54 -11.82
C GLU A 31 -0.71 10.35 -10.83
N VAL A 32 -0.69 9.25 -10.08
CA VAL A 32 -1.76 8.92 -9.12
C VAL A 32 -1.80 9.95 -7.99
N THR A 33 -0.65 10.34 -7.45
CA THR A 33 -0.62 11.32 -6.35
C THR A 33 -1.05 12.72 -6.79
N ALA A 34 -0.88 13.04 -8.07
CA ALA A 34 -1.33 14.31 -8.61
C ALA A 34 -2.84 14.33 -8.89
N GLU A 35 -3.44 13.19 -9.20
CA GLU A 35 -4.83 13.11 -9.69
C GLU A 35 -5.83 12.63 -8.64
N HIS A 36 -5.38 11.96 -7.59
CA HIS A 36 -6.26 11.31 -6.62
C HIS A 36 -5.87 11.64 -5.19
N GLU A 37 -6.82 11.47 -4.27
CA GLU A 37 -6.55 11.49 -2.84
C GLU A 37 -5.96 10.13 -2.44
N VAL A 38 -4.70 10.14 -2.03
CA VAL A 38 -3.99 8.92 -1.65
C VAL A 38 -4.15 8.66 -0.16
N VAL A 39 -4.50 7.42 0.16
CA VAL A 39 -4.67 6.94 1.53
C VAL A 39 -3.71 5.76 1.74
N ILE A 40 -3.10 5.71 2.90
CA ILE A 40 -2.31 4.57 3.37
C ILE A 40 -2.77 4.22 4.79
N SER A 41 -2.12 3.24 5.40
CA SER A 41 -2.40 2.87 6.79
C SER A 41 -1.10 2.82 7.59
N THR A 42 -1.22 2.78 8.93
CA THR A 42 -0.06 2.55 9.79
C THR A 42 0.65 1.25 9.44
N GLN A 43 -0.08 0.22 9.03
CA GLN A 43 0.51 -1.04 8.58
C GLN A 43 1.46 -0.82 7.39
N VAL A 44 1.08 0.01 6.43
CA VAL A 44 1.94 0.34 5.27
C VAL A 44 3.25 0.95 5.74
N LEU A 45 3.19 1.88 6.69
CA LEU A 45 4.40 2.50 7.25
C LEU A 45 5.29 1.47 7.95
N ILE A 46 4.69 0.58 8.73
CA ILE A 46 5.41 -0.47 9.45
C ILE A 46 6.09 -1.45 8.48
N GLU A 47 5.34 -1.94 7.50
CA GLU A 47 5.86 -2.87 6.50
C GLU A 47 6.94 -2.22 5.63
N LEU A 48 6.73 -0.99 5.23
CA LEU A 48 7.68 -0.26 4.39
C LEU A 48 9.03 -0.07 5.08
N ARG A 49 9.01 0.25 6.37
CA ARG A 49 10.25 0.32 7.15
C ARG A 49 10.99 -1.01 7.14
N SER A 50 10.27 -2.10 7.34
CA SER A 50 10.86 -3.43 7.32
C SER A 50 11.49 -3.77 5.98
N VAL A 51 10.77 -3.49 4.88
CA VAL A 51 11.27 -3.72 3.52
C VAL A 51 12.48 -2.83 3.22
N ALA A 52 12.40 -1.55 3.54
CA ALA A 52 13.44 -0.57 3.23
C ALA A 52 14.75 -0.87 3.97
N SER A 53 14.67 -1.38 5.21
CA SER A 53 15.85 -1.66 6.01
C SER A 53 16.53 -2.99 5.67
N ARG A 54 15.82 -3.94 5.04
CA ARG A 54 16.32 -5.31 4.87
C ARG A 54 16.28 -5.85 3.44
N LYS A 55 15.27 -5.48 2.66
CA LYS A 55 15.02 -6.14 1.35
C LYS A 55 15.45 -5.32 0.15
N LEU A 56 15.58 -4.00 0.30
CA LEU A 56 16.01 -3.16 -0.82
C LEU A 56 17.52 -3.31 -1.07
N GLN A 57 17.91 -3.08 -2.32
CA GLN A 57 19.31 -3.06 -2.72
C GLN A 57 19.65 -1.71 -3.35
N PRO A 58 20.46 -0.88 -2.67
CA PRO A 58 20.97 -1.10 -1.32
C PRO A 58 19.89 -0.82 -0.25
N PRO A 59 20.04 -1.38 0.96
CA PRO A 59 19.14 -1.03 2.06
C PRO A 59 19.26 0.45 2.42
N LEU A 60 18.18 1.05 2.87
CA LEU A 60 18.19 2.43 3.32
C LEU A 60 18.76 2.52 4.73
N ASP A 61 19.47 3.60 5.01
CA ASP A 61 19.95 3.88 6.36
C ASP A 61 18.84 4.52 7.22
N ALA A 62 19.13 4.72 8.52
CA ALA A 62 18.14 5.23 9.46
C ALA A 62 17.63 6.63 9.08
N ALA A 63 18.51 7.52 8.58
CA ALA A 63 18.11 8.86 8.19
C ALA A 63 17.22 8.85 6.96
N GLN A 64 17.54 8.02 5.97
CA GLN A 64 16.72 7.85 4.77
C GLN A 64 15.35 7.28 5.13
N ILE A 65 15.29 6.31 6.04
CA ILE A 65 14.02 5.72 6.50
C ILE A 65 13.18 6.77 7.23
N SER A 66 13.79 7.59 8.10
CA SER A 66 13.07 8.66 8.78
C SER A 66 12.43 9.62 7.79
N GLY A 67 13.16 10.03 6.77
CA GLY A 67 12.65 10.92 5.72
C GLY A 67 11.51 10.28 4.93
N LEU A 68 11.62 8.99 4.62
CA LEU A 68 10.61 8.24 3.89
C LEU A 68 9.29 8.16 4.69
N LEU A 69 9.37 7.76 5.96
CA LEU A 69 8.20 7.64 6.83
C LEU A 69 7.54 9.00 7.06
N GLU A 70 8.33 10.02 7.26
CA GLU A 70 7.82 11.37 7.46
C GLU A 70 7.08 11.88 6.22
N ALA A 71 7.65 11.66 5.03
CA ALA A 71 7.02 12.06 3.77
C ALA A 71 5.68 11.34 3.55
N LEU A 72 5.64 10.03 3.79
CA LEU A 72 4.41 9.24 3.62
C LEU A 72 3.35 9.57 4.67
N SER A 73 3.77 10.01 5.86
CA SER A 73 2.83 10.42 6.90
C SER A 73 2.07 11.71 6.55
N GLY A 74 2.47 12.39 5.47
CA GLY A 74 1.73 13.53 4.93
C GLY A 74 0.46 13.15 4.19
N PHE A 75 0.30 11.89 3.81
CA PHE A 75 -0.97 11.39 3.27
C PHE A 75 -1.96 11.14 4.40
N GLU A 76 -3.22 10.83 4.05
CA GLU A 76 -4.16 10.33 5.05
C GLU A 76 -3.72 8.94 5.48
N VAL A 77 -3.49 8.75 6.79
CA VAL A 77 -3.03 7.49 7.35
C VAL A 77 -4.15 6.89 8.20
N VAL A 78 -4.70 5.77 7.74
CA VAL A 78 -5.71 5.03 8.52
C VAL A 78 -5.01 4.30 9.66
N SER A 79 -5.50 4.51 10.88
CA SER A 79 -4.94 3.84 12.04
C SER A 79 -5.34 2.35 12.05
N THR A 80 -4.35 1.47 12.17
CA THR A 80 -4.59 0.04 12.34
C THR A 80 -4.86 -0.24 13.83
N ASP A 81 -6.01 0.24 14.29
CA ASP A 81 -6.44 0.11 15.68
C ASP A 81 -7.16 -1.23 15.92
N SER A 82 -7.58 -1.46 17.18
CA SER A 82 -8.19 -2.73 17.56
C SER A 82 -9.50 -3.00 16.81
N ASN A 83 -10.30 -1.97 16.57
CA ASN A 83 -11.55 -2.14 15.81
C ASN A 83 -11.29 -2.57 14.36
N LEU A 84 -10.28 -1.98 13.72
CA LEU A 84 -9.89 -2.38 12.38
C LEU A 84 -9.40 -3.83 12.36
N VAL A 85 -8.61 -4.23 13.34
CA VAL A 85 -8.11 -5.61 13.47
C VAL A 85 -9.26 -6.61 13.60
N LEU A 86 -10.24 -6.31 14.45
CA LEU A 86 -11.41 -7.17 14.61
C LEU A 86 -12.23 -7.30 13.34
N ASP A 87 -12.47 -6.20 12.66
CA ASP A 87 -13.23 -6.19 11.40
C ASP A 87 -12.46 -6.89 10.27
N ALA A 88 -11.14 -6.72 10.23
CA ALA A 88 -10.29 -7.40 9.26
C ALA A 88 -10.30 -8.92 9.45
N HIS A 89 -10.39 -9.39 10.70
CA HIS A 89 -10.51 -10.83 10.97
C HIS A 89 -11.78 -11.40 10.33
N GLN A 90 -12.92 -10.72 10.47
CA GLN A 90 -14.16 -11.14 9.84
C GLN A 90 -14.06 -11.12 8.33
N LEU A 91 -13.45 -10.08 7.77
CA LEU A 91 -13.25 -9.94 6.33
C LEU A 91 -12.37 -11.07 5.78
N ALA A 92 -11.30 -11.44 6.52
CA ALA A 92 -10.40 -12.53 6.13
C ALA A 92 -11.17 -13.85 5.96
N ILE A 93 -12.11 -14.13 6.87
CA ILE A 93 -12.94 -15.34 6.83
C ILE A 93 -13.94 -15.26 5.66
N GLN A 94 -14.67 -14.15 5.54
CA GLN A 94 -15.73 -13.98 4.55
C GLN A 94 -15.17 -14.00 3.14
N GLU A 95 -14.05 -13.35 2.91
CA GLU A 95 -13.48 -13.16 1.58
C GLU A 95 -12.29 -14.08 1.29
N GLN A 96 -11.94 -14.95 2.25
CA GLN A 96 -10.82 -15.88 2.11
C GLN A 96 -9.51 -15.17 1.75
N LEU A 97 -9.21 -14.12 2.49
CA LEU A 97 -7.98 -13.35 2.34
C LEU A 97 -6.93 -13.80 3.33
N SER A 98 -5.65 -13.65 2.97
CA SER A 98 -4.56 -13.75 3.95
C SER A 98 -4.74 -12.66 5.00
N TRP A 99 -4.15 -12.88 6.18
CA TRP A 99 -4.31 -11.95 7.31
C TRP A 99 -3.88 -10.52 6.97
N PHE A 100 -2.68 -10.38 6.39
CA PHE A 100 -2.17 -9.04 6.08
C PHE A 100 -2.93 -8.37 4.94
N ASP A 101 -3.39 -9.14 3.96
CA ASP A 101 -4.24 -8.61 2.89
C ASP A 101 -5.59 -8.14 3.42
N ALA A 102 -6.15 -8.85 4.39
CA ALA A 102 -7.42 -8.47 5.02
C ALA A 102 -7.29 -7.15 5.77
N LEU A 103 -6.17 -6.92 6.47
CA LEU A 103 -5.90 -5.67 7.15
C LEU A 103 -5.79 -4.49 6.17
N ILE A 104 -5.14 -4.70 5.06
CA ILE A 104 -5.01 -3.69 3.99
C ILE A 104 -6.38 -3.40 3.37
N ALA A 105 -7.13 -4.44 3.03
CA ALA A 105 -8.45 -4.29 2.43
C ALA A 105 -9.42 -3.57 3.37
N GLU A 106 -9.40 -3.92 4.66
CA GLU A 106 -10.27 -3.26 5.64
C GLU A 106 -9.92 -1.78 5.80
N ALA A 107 -8.64 -1.44 5.77
CA ALA A 107 -8.23 -0.04 5.83
C ALA A 107 -8.76 0.75 4.62
N ALA A 108 -8.70 0.15 3.42
CA ALA A 108 -9.24 0.76 2.21
C ALA A 108 -10.77 0.94 2.28
N ILE A 109 -11.48 -0.07 2.78
CA ILE A 109 -12.94 -0.01 2.96
C ILE A 109 -13.29 1.10 3.95
N ARG A 110 -12.66 1.11 5.10
CA ARG A 110 -12.93 2.06 6.19
C ARG A 110 -12.71 3.50 5.76
N SER A 111 -11.70 3.75 4.95
CA SER A 111 -11.37 5.08 4.45
C SER A 111 -12.14 5.47 3.20
N ARG A 112 -13.08 4.63 2.76
CA ARG A 112 -13.96 4.87 1.60
C ARG A 112 -13.18 5.03 0.30
N CYS A 113 -12.10 4.27 0.16
CA CYS A 113 -11.39 4.21 -1.10
C CYS A 113 -12.22 3.43 -2.12
N VAL A 114 -12.18 3.85 -3.38
CA VAL A 114 -12.85 3.13 -4.47
C VAL A 114 -11.92 2.14 -5.16
N VAL A 115 -10.62 2.37 -5.05
CA VAL A 115 -9.59 1.49 -5.62
C VAL A 115 -8.52 1.20 -4.56
N LEU A 116 -8.10 -0.07 -4.51
CA LEU A 116 -6.94 -0.53 -3.76
C LEU A 116 -5.90 -0.97 -4.78
N PHE A 117 -4.82 -0.20 -4.90
CA PHE A 117 -3.69 -0.58 -5.75
C PHE A 117 -2.78 -1.53 -5.00
N SER A 118 -2.63 -2.74 -5.52
CA SER A 118 -1.83 -3.80 -4.91
C SER A 118 -1.31 -4.75 -5.97
N GLU A 119 -0.05 -5.19 -5.85
CA GLU A 119 0.50 -6.23 -6.71
C GLU A 119 0.16 -7.63 -6.18
N ASP A 120 0.03 -7.77 -4.86
CA ASP A 120 -0.08 -9.09 -4.21
C ASP A 120 -1.49 -9.65 -4.22
N MET A 121 -2.51 -8.79 -4.36
CA MET A 121 -3.90 -9.21 -4.35
C MET A 121 -4.41 -9.39 -5.79
N THR A 122 -5.53 -10.10 -5.94
CA THR A 122 -6.06 -10.48 -7.25
C THR A 122 -6.57 -9.26 -8.03
N HIS A 123 -5.92 -8.94 -9.12
CA HIS A 123 -6.32 -7.86 -10.02
C HIS A 123 -7.75 -8.06 -10.54
N GLY A 124 -8.54 -7.01 -10.47
CA GLY A 124 -9.92 -7.00 -10.95
C GLY A 124 -10.96 -7.48 -9.94
N ARG A 125 -10.53 -8.05 -8.80
CA ARG A 125 -11.44 -8.47 -7.74
C ARG A 125 -12.02 -7.25 -7.03
N SER A 126 -13.30 -7.34 -6.66
CA SER A 126 -13.95 -6.34 -5.81
C SER A 126 -14.20 -6.92 -4.43
N ILE A 127 -13.87 -6.14 -3.39
CA ILE A 127 -14.15 -6.50 -2.00
C ILE A 127 -14.94 -5.33 -1.41
N ALA A 128 -16.19 -5.60 -0.98
CA ALA A 128 -17.14 -4.54 -0.69
C ALA A 128 -17.22 -3.61 -1.91
N ASP A 129 -17.07 -2.31 -1.73
CA ASP A 129 -17.11 -1.35 -2.84
C ASP A 129 -15.71 -0.93 -3.32
N VAL A 130 -14.69 -1.73 -2.98
CA VAL A 130 -13.30 -1.44 -3.34
C VAL A 130 -12.85 -2.38 -4.46
N GLN A 131 -12.40 -1.80 -5.57
CA GLN A 131 -11.83 -2.57 -6.68
C GLN A 131 -10.32 -2.69 -6.51
N ILE A 132 -9.80 -3.92 -6.63
CA ILE A 132 -8.37 -4.18 -6.56
C ILE A 132 -7.78 -4.04 -7.96
N VAL A 133 -6.73 -3.24 -8.08
CA VAL A 133 -6.03 -3.00 -9.33
C VAL A 133 -4.54 -3.19 -9.13
N ASN A 134 -3.92 -4.02 -9.98
CA ASN A 134 -2.47 -4.13 -10.05
C ASN A 134 -1.98 -3.18 -11.15
N PRO A 135 -1.32 -2.06 -10.81
CA PRO A 135 -0.91 -1.08 -11.82
C PRO A 135 0.23 -1.57 -12.72
N LEU A 136 0.86 -2.69 -12.36
CA LEU A 136 1.92 -3.30 -13.17
C LEU A 136 1.38 -4.30 -14.20
N GLN A 137 0.13 -4.69 -14.04
CA GLN A 137 -0.53 -5.60 -14.98
C GLN A 137 -1.08 -4.81 -16.15
N SER A 138 -0.65 -5.16 -17.34
CA SER A 138 -1.10 -4.52 -18.57
C SER A 138 -2.35 -5.17 -19.15
#